data_aabc65416e5caff7b71cf44fde223e50
#
_entry.id   aabc65416e5caff7b71cf44fde223e50
#
_cell.length_a   1.000
_cell.length_b   1.000
_cell.length_c   1.000
_cell.angle_alpha   90.00
_cell.angle_beta   90.00
_cell.angle_gamma   90.00
#
_symmetry.space_group_name_H-M   'P 1'
#
loop_
_entity.id
_entity.type
_entity.pdbx_description
1 polymer ?
#
loop_
_entity_poly.entity_id
_entity_poly.type
_entity_poly.pdbx_seq_one_letter_code
_entity_poly.pdbx_strand_id
1 'polypeptide(L)'
;MNIRVIYHSSKSGNTQKLAKAVAEELGVRAERMGKDSIVFAQPVDLLFVGDGIYWAKPHRITRRFFEELDPAPIKNAAVFATYGNQFKIGDDLRTLLQGKGINVVGEPFTCKGASVGTKNQGRPDETDLQNVRAFAQQMAALVK
;
A
#
# COMPACT_ATOMS: atom_id res chain seq x y z
N MET A 1 12.21 -13.84 6.73
CA MET A 1 11.06 -13.56 5.86
C MET A 1 11.35 -12.31 5.06
N ASN A 2 11.18 -12.36 3.75
CA ASN A 2 11.44 -11.21 2.89
C ASN A 2 10.15 -10.39 2.71
N ILE A 3 10.13 -9.18 3.26
CA ILE A 3 9.00 -8.27 3.20
C ILE A 3 9.40 -7.03 2.40
N ARG A 4 8.56 -6.60 1.48
CA ARG A 4 8.74 -5.36 0.72
C ARG A 4 7.53 -4.47 0.92
N VAL A 5 7.74 -3.16 0.99
CA VAL A 5 6.68 -2.15 1.11
C VAL A 5 6.82 -1.19 -0.06
N ILE A 6 5.83 -1.18 -0.93
CA ILE A 6 5.86 -0.39 -2.16
C ILE A 6 4.60 0.46 -2.21
N TYR A 7 4.76 1.73 -2.54
CA TYR A 7 3.64 2.67 -2.50
C TYR A 7 3.74 3.74 -3.58
N HIS A 8 2.59 4.31 -3.89
CA HIS A 8 2.48 5.59 -4.59
C HIS A 8 1.79 6.59 -3.65
N SER A 9 2.23 7.84 -3.70
CA SER A 9 1.65 8.90 -2.88
C SER A 9 1.72 10.23 -3.65
N SER A 10 0.70 11.06 -3.45
CA SER A 10 0.72 12.43 -3.94
C SER A 10 1.73 13.29 -3.18
N LYS A 11 1.86 14.56 -3.59
CA LYS A 11 2.73 15.52 -2.91
C LYS A 11 2.34 15.75 -1.45
N SER A 12 1.05 15.58 -1.12
CA SER A 12 0.59 15.70 0.26
C SER A 12 1.18 14.63 1.19
N GLY A 13 1.60 13.48 0.62
CA GLY A 13 2.32 12.46 1.37
C GLY A 13 1.48 11.61 2.30
N ASN A 14 0.17 11.55 2.10
CA ASN A 14 -0.72 10.77 2.97
C ASN A 14 -0.38 9.29 2.98
N THR A 15 -0.35 8.69 1.80
CA THR A 15 0.00 7.26 1.67
C THR A 15 1.45 7.01 2.08
N GLN A 16 2.33 7.95 1.80
CA GLN A 16 3.74 7.86 2.21
C GLN A 16 3.87 7.73 3.73
N LYS A 17 3.08 8.47 4.49
CA LYS A 17 3.09 8.37 5.97
C LYS A 17 2.74 6.96 6.42
N LEU A 18 1.71 6.36 5.82
CA LEU A 18 1.35 4.97 6.12
C LEU A 18 2.45 4.00 5.73
N ALA A 19 3.01 4.17 4.53
CA ALA A 19 4.06 3.28 4.03
C ALA A 19 5.29 3.30 4.93
N LYS A 20 5.70 4.48 5.39
CA LYS A 20 6.82 4.62 6.32
C LYS A 20 6.54 3.95 7.65
N ALA A 21 5.32 4.10 8.18
CA ALA A 21 4.94 3.46 9.44
C ALA A 21 4.97 1.94 9.33
N VAL A 22 4.44 1.37 8.24
CA VAL A 22 4.49 -0.07 7.98
C VAL A 22 5.95 -0.54 7.91
N ALA A 23 6.77 0.16 7.13
CA ALA A 23 8.17 -0.22 6.92
C ALA A 23 8.96 -0.16 8.22
N GLU A 24 8.80 0.90 9.00
CA GLU A 24 9.46 1.04 10.31
C GLU A 24 9.06 -0.08 11.26
N GLU A 25 7.77 -0.40 11.30
CA GLU A 25 7.26 -1.46 12.19
C GLU A 25 7.88 -2.82 11.86
N LEU A 26 8.14 -3.09 10.59
CA LEU A 26 8.64 -4.38 10.13
C LEU A 26 10.16 -4.37 9.87
N GLY A 27 10.84 -3.26 10.13
CA GLY A 27 12.30 -3.17 9.99
C GLY A 27 12.77 -3.19 8.53
N VAL A 28 11.97 -2.69 7.59
CA VAL A 28 12.30 -2.62 6.17
C VAL A 28 12.19 -1.18 5.66
N ARG A 29 12.52 -0.96 4.39
CA ARG A 29 12.43 0.35 3.76
C ARG A 29 11.15 0.44 2.93
N ALA A 30 10.52 1.63 2.94
CA ALA A 30 9.43 1.93 2.03
C ALA A 30 9.99 2.36 0.68
N GLU A 31 9.45 1.78 -0.41
CA GLU A 31 9.90 2.03 -1.77
C GLU A 31 8.79 2.73 -2.55
N ARG A 32 9.10 3.87 -3.15
CA ARG A 32 8.13 4.64 -3.91
C ARG A 32 8.06 4.15 -5.35
N MET A 33 6.85 3.94 -5.86
CA MET A 33 6.62 3.76 -7.29
C MET A 33 6.98 5.05 -8.01
N GLY A 34 7.62 4.95 -9.16
CA GLY A 34 8.05 6.13 -9.90
C GLY A 34 8.63 5.78 -11.24
N LYS A 35 9.66 6.54 -11.65
CA LYS A 35 10.31 6.38 -12.96
C LYS A 35 11.12 5.09 -13.05
N ASP A 36 11.74 4.69 -11.95
CA ASP A 36 12.60 3.52 -11.93
C ASP A 36 11.78 2.27 -11.71
N SER A 37 12.15 1.21 -12.42
CA SER A 37 11.51 -0.11 -12.23
C SER A 37 11.89 -0.68 -10.88
N ILE A 38 10.90 -1.28 -10.20
CA ILE A 38 11.13 -1.99 -8.95
C ILE A 38 11.44 -3.44 -9.30
N VAL A 39 12.60 -3.92 -8.84
CA VAL A 39 13.09 -5.26 -9.17
C VAL A 39 12.90 -6.17 -7.97
N PHE A 40 12.38 -7.37 -8.23
CA PHE A 40 12.22 -8.44 -7.25
C PHE A 40 13.25 -9.53 -7.54
N ALA A 41 14.49 -9.33 -7.04
CA ALA A 41 15.60 -10.27 -7.28
C ALA A 41 15.47 -11.54 -6.43
N GLN A 42 14.73 -11.47 -5.33
CA GLN A 42 14.53 -12.59 -4.41
C GLN A 42 13.04 -12.85 -4.23
N PRO A 43 12.62 -14.08 -3.90
CA PRO A 43 11.21 -14.32 -3.55
C PRO A 43 10.76 -13.41 -2.43
N VAL A 44 9.55 -12.86 -2.58
CA VAL A 44 8.93 -11.97 -1.60
C VAL A 44 7.85 -12.75 -0.87
N ASP A 45 8.02 -12.90 0.44
CA ASP A 45 7.04 -13.61 1.27
C ASP A 45 5.78 -12.79 1.47
N LEU A 46 5.94 -11.46 1.63
CA LEU A 46 4.83 -10.55 1.81
C LEU A 46 5.16 -9.18 1.20
N LEU A 47 4.35 -8.78 0.22
CA LEU A 47 4.43 -7.47 -0.42
C LEU A 47 3.29 -6.59 0.09
N PHE A 48 3.64 -5.49 0.75
CA PHE A 48 2.66 -4.45 1.07
C PHE A 48 2.59 -3.48 -0.09
N VAL A 49 1.38 -3.21 -0.58
CA VAL A 49 1.14 -2.24 -1.66
C VAL A 49 0.19 -1.17 -1.16
N GLY A 50 0.56 0.08 -1.34
CA GLY A 50 -0.25 1.21 -0.90
C GLY A 50 -0.42 2.30 -1.95
N ASP A 51 -1.58 2.96 -1.95
CA ASP A 51 -1.88 4.10 -2.80
C ASP A 51 -2.98 4.96 -2.17
N GLY A 52 -3.20 6.12 -2.73
CA GLY A 52 -4.32 6.98 -2.43
C GLY A 52 -5.29 7.00 -3.61
N ILE A 53 -6.49 7.54 -3.39
CA ILE A 53 -7.48 7.64 -4.46
C ILE A 53 -7.32 8.96 -5.22
N TYR A 54 -7.43 8.88 -6.55
CA TYR A 54 -7.35 10.01 -7.46
C TYR A 54 -8.50 9.88 -8.47
N TRP A 55 -9.49 10.77 -8.37
CA TRP A 55 -10.62 10.76 -9.30
C TRP A 55 -11.30 9.38 -9.39
N ALA A 56 -11.54 8.77 -8.24
CA ALA A 56 -12.23 7.48 -8.09
C ALA A 56 -11.49 6.26 -8.65
N LYS A 57 -10.21 6.38 -8.96
CA LYS A 57 -9.40 5.25 -9.47
C LYS A 57 -7.94 5.37 -9.05
N PRO A 58 -7.17 4.29 -9.09
CA PRO A 58 -5.74 4.34 -8.82
C PRO A 58 -5.00 5.28 -9.80
N HIS A 59 -3.94 5.90 -9.33
CA HIS A 59 -3.10 6.77 -10.16
C HIS A 59 -2.47 5.98 -11.31
N ARG A 60 -2.21 6.66 -12.44
CA ARG A 60 -1.59 6.01 -13.61
C ARG A 60 -0.25 5.35 -13.29
N ILE A 61 0.54 5.91 -12.36
CA ILE A 61 1.81 5.32 -11.94
C ILE A 61 1.56 3.97 -11.28
N THR A 62 0.54 3.87 -10.44
CA THR A 62 0.14 2.61 -9.80
C THR A 62 -0.35 1.60 -10.83
N ARG A 63 -1.18 2.05 -11.78
CA ARG A 63 -1.67 1.17 -12.85
C ARG A 63 -0.51 0.63 -13.69
N ARG A 64 0.44 1.48 -14.03
CA ARG A 64 1.64 1.09 -14.77
C ARG A 64 2.47 0.07 -13.99
N PHE A 65 2.63 0.30 -12.69
CA PHE A 65 3.33 -0.65 -11.82
C PHE A 65 2.70 -2.05 -11.93
N PHE A 66 1.36 -2.13 -11.85
CA PHE A 66 0.68 -3.42 -11.96
C PHE A 66 0.77 -4.03 -13.35
N GLU A 67 0.75 -3.21 -14.41
CA GLU A 67 0.91 -3.70 -15.78
C GLU A 67 2.28 -4.36 -15.99
N GLU A 68 3.31 -3.79 -15.38
CA GLU A 68 4.69 -4.26 -15.52
C GLU A 68 5.07 -5.34 -14.50
N LEU A 69 4.25 -5.54 -13.48
CA LEU A 69 4.55 -6.44 -12.38
C LEU A 69 4.60 -7.91 -12.83
N ASP A 70 5.75 -8.56 -12.58
CA ASP A 70 5.86 -10.01 -12.67
C ASP A 70 5.42 -10.61 -11.34
N PRO A 71 4.32 -11.37 -11.28
CA PRO A 71 3.82 -11.92 -10.02
C PRO A 71 4.63 -13.13 -9.52
N ALA A 72 5.47 -13.72 -10.37
CA ALA A 72 6.13 -14.99 -10.06
C ALA A 72 6.91 -14.99 -8.73
N PRO A 73 7.70 -13.94 -8.39
CA PRO A 73 8.44 -13.94 -7.13
C PRO A 73 7.59 -13.60 -5.90
N ILE A 74 6.33 -13.19 -6.06
CA ILE A 74 5.51 -12.68 -4.96
C ILE A 74 4.57 -13.76 -4.46
N LYS A 75 4.76 -14.18 -3.20
CA LYS A 75 3.95 -15.23 -2.59
C LYS A 75 2.63 -14.70 -2.04
N ASN A 76 2.69 -13.57 -1.32
CA ASN A 76 1.52 -12.96 -0.69
C ASN A 76 1.61 -11.46 -0.78
N ALA A 77 0.47 -10.79 -0.71
CA ALA A 77 0.40 -9.33 -0.66
C ALA A 77 -0.63 -8.86 0.36
N ALA A 78 -0.45 -7.66 0.87
CA ALA A 78 -1.38 -6.95 1.73
C ALA A 78 -1.52 -5.52 1.22
N VAL A 79 -2.68 -4.92 1.42
CA VAL A 79 -3.03 -3.63 0.85
C VAL A 79 -3.29 -2.60 1.94
N PHE A 80 -2.75 -1.40 1.77
CA PHE A 80 -3.12 -0.24 2.58
C PHE A 80 -3.39 0.97 1.68
N ALA A 81 -4.31 1.85 2.09
CA ALA A 81 -4.72 2.96 1.24
C ALA A 81 -5.25 4.15 2.04
N THR A 82 -5.14 5.34 1.44
CA THR A 82 -5.75 6.55 1.97
C THR A 82 -6.84 7.03 1.03
N TYR A 83 -7.88 7.64 1.60
CA TYR A 83 -9.00 8.17 0.82
C TYR A 83 -9.50 9.50 1.39
N GLY A 84 -10.13 10.32 0.53
CA GLY A 84 -10.83 11.51 0.96
C GLY A 84 -12.29 11.21 1.29
N ASN A 85 -13.08 10.90 0.26
CA ASN A 85 -14.51 10.59 0.36
C ASN A 85 -14.84 9.12 0.09
N GLN A 86 -14.07 8.48 -0.80
CA GLN A 86 -14.38 7.15 -1.29
C GLN A 86 -13.31 6.18 -0.81
N PHE A 87 -13.74 5.11 -0.18
CA PHE A 87 -12.82 4.16 0.46
C PHE A 87 -12.57 2.87 -0.34
N LYS A 88 -13.08 2.78 -1.56
CA LYS A 88 -12.94 1.55 -2.35
C LYS A 88 -11.55 1.34 -2.96
N ILE A 89 -10.63 2.29 -2.79
CA ILE A 89 -9.26 2.18 -3.33
C ILE A 89 -8.56 0.89 -2.85
N GLY A 90 -8.79 0.51 -1.60
CA GLY A 90 -8.24 -0.74 -1.07
C GLY A 90 -8.73 -1.95 -1.84
N ASP A 91 -10.02 -1.99 -2.15
CA ASP A 91 -10.62 -3.07 -2.94
C ASP A 91 -10.12 -3.06 -4.37
N ASP A 92 -9.92 -1.89 -4.96
CA ASP A 92 -9.38 -1.76 -6.32
C ASP A 92 -7.96 -2.33 -6.39
N LEU A 93 -7.10 -2.00 -5.42
CA LEU A 93 -5.74 -2.54 -5.36
C LEU A 93 -5.75 -4.06 -5.15
N ARG A 94 -6.61 -4.54 -4.26
CA ARG A 94 -6.76 -5.99 -4.03
C ARG A 94 -7.15 -6.70 -5.31
N THR A 95 -8.11 -6.15 -6.06
CA THR A 95 -8.55 -6.71 -7.34
C THR A 95 -7.41 -6.76 -8.36
N LEU A 96 -6.60 -5.71 -8.44
CA LEU A 96 -5.45 -5.69 -9.34
C LEU A 96 -4.43 -6.78 -8.99
N LEU A 97 -4.14 -6.97 -7.70
CA LEU A 97 -3.22 -8.03 -7.24
C LEU A 97 -3.79 -9.42 -7.52
N GLN A 98 -5.06 -9.64 -7.21
CA GLN A 98 -5.72 -10.92 -7.46
C GLN A 98 -5.77 -11.24 -8.95
N GLY A 99 -5.96 -10.23 -9.80
CA GLY A 99 -5.92 -10.38 -11.25
C GLY A 99 -4.56 -10.83 -11.77
N LYS A 100 -3.49 -10.60 -11.02
CA LYS A 100 -2.14 -11.09 -11.32
C LYS A 100 -1.89 -12.49 -10.75
N GLY A 101 -2.85 -13.08 -10.05
CA GLY A 101 -2.68 -14.38 -9.41
C GLY A 101 -1.96 -14.33 -8.07
N ILE A 102 -1.83 -13.15 -7.48
CA ILE A 102 -1.17 -12.99 -6.18
C ILE A 102 -2.20 -13.19 -5.07
N ASN A 103 -1.83 -13.97 -4.06
CA ASN A 103 -2.67 -14.18 -2.88
C ASN A 103 -2.66 -12.93 -2.00
N VAL A 104 -3.81 -12.28 -1.83
CA VAL A 104 -3.94 -11.12 -0.96
C VAL A 104 -4.43 -11.58 0.40
N VAL A 105 -3.64 -11.30 1.45
CA VAL A 105 -3.96 -11.69 2.82
C VAL A 105 -4.74 -10.60 3.54
N GLY A 106 -5.72 -11.01 4.32
CA GLY A 106 -6.52 -10.09 5.14
C GLY A 106 -7.33 -9.10 4.33
N GLU A 107 -7.97 -8.19 5.06
CA GLU A 107 -8.70 -7.08 4.44
C GLU A 107 -7.76 -5.89 4.22
N PRO A 108 -8.00 -5.05 3.19
CA PRO A 108 -7.22 -3.83 3.03
C PRO A 108 -7.36 -2.91 4.24
N PHE A 109 -6.24 -2.33 4.67
CA PHE A 109 -6.27 -1.25 5.65
C PHE A 109 -6.55 0.06 4.91
N THR A 110 -7.58 0.80 5.35
CA THR A 110 -7.88 2.11 4.76
C THR A 110 -8.05 3.15 5.86
N CYS A 111 -7.62 4.36 5.59
CA CYS A 111 -7.88 5.49 6.47
C CYS A 111 -8.02 6.78 5.67
N LYS A 112 -8.57 7.81 6.32
CA LYS A 112 -8.73 9.11 5.70
C LYS A 112 -7.37 9.78 5.50
N GLY A 113 -7.26 10.54 4.42
CA GLY A 113 -6.11 11.38 4.14
C GLY A 113 -6.54 12.81 3.90
N ALA A 114 -5.72 13.77 4.27
CA ALA A 114 -5.98 15.18 4.02
C ALA A 114 -6.13 15.42 2.51
N SER A 115 -7.15 16.16 2.13
CA SER A 115 -7.43 16.47 0.73
C SER A 115 -7.55 17.97 0.53
N VAL A 116 -7.99 18.38 -0.66
CA VAL A 116 -8.11 19.79 -1.02
C VAL A 116 -8.98 20.54 0.00
N GLY A 117 -8.51 21.72 0.41
CA GLY A 117 -9.20 22.55 1.39
C GLY A 117 -8.97 22.07 2.81
N THR A 118 -10.03 22.11 3.62
CA THR A 118 -9.97 21.73 5.04
C THR A 118 -10.40 20.29 5.30
N LYS A 119 -10.70 19.53 4.24
CA LYS A 119 -11.22 18.18 4.39
C LYS A 119 -10.15 17.24 4.93
N ASN A 120 -10.49 16.52 6.01
CA ASN A 120 -9.62 15.52 6.63
C ASN A 120 -8.23 16.08 7.01
N GLN A 121 -8.15 17.36 7.36
CA GLN A 121 -6.87 17.95 7.80
C GLN A 121 -6.30 17.17 8.97
N GLY A 122 -4.97 17.03 8.96
CA GLY A 122 -4.27 16.28 9.99
C GLY A 122 -4.37 14.75 9.87
N ARG A 123 -5.02 14.25 8.82
CA ARG A 123 -5.13 12.80 8.58
C ARG A 123 -4.18 12.37 7.44
N PRO A 124 -3.48 11.23 7.53
CA PRO A 124 -3.46 10.30 8.67
C PRO A 124 -2.90 10.95 9.93
N ASP A 125 -3.53 10.69 11.06
CA ASP A 125 -3.06 11.16 12.36
C ASP A 125 -2.31 10.05 13.10
N GLU A 126 -1.90 10.32 14.35
CA GLU A 126 -1.14 9.34 15.15
C GLU A 126 -1.93 8.05 15.38
N THR A 127 -3.25 8.14 15.57
CA THR A 127 -4.10 6.95 15.71
C THR A 127 -4.09 6.11 14.44
N ASP A 128 -4.18 6.76 13.28
CA ASP A 128 -4.11 6.07 11.99
C ASP A 128 -2.77 5.33 11.84
N LEU A 129 -1.67 5.98 12.25
CA LEU A 129 -0.33 5.39 12.15
C LEU A 129 -0.17 4.21 13.10
N GLN A 130 -0.70 4.30 14.32
CA GLN A 130 -0.71 3.18 15.25
C GLN A 130 -1.53 2.01 14.70
N ASN A 131 -2.68 2.30 14.09
CA ASN A 131 -3.54 1.28 13.52
C ASN A 131 -2.89 0.58 12.32
N VAL A 132 -2.17 1.32 11.47
CA VAL A 132 -1.49 0.69 10.33
C VAL A 132 -0.28 -0.14 10.79
N ARG A 133 0.38 0.24 11.87
CA ARG A 133 1.46 -0.58 12.45
C ARG A 133 0.90 -1.91 12.98
N ALA A 134 -0.25 -1.87 13.67
CA ALA A 134 -0.93 -3.08 14.13
C ALA A 134 -1.34 -3.96 12.94
N PHE A 135 -1.88 -3.35 11.89
CA PHE A 135 -2.22 -4.03 10.64
C PHE A 135 -0.98 -4.74 10.06
N ALA A 136 0.16 -4.04 10.01
CA ALA A 136 1.40 -4.62 9.48
C ALA A 136 1.81 -5.88 10.22
N GLN A 137 1.74 -5.86 11.56
CA GLN A 137 2.05 -7.02 12.38
C GLN A 137 1.05 -8.17 12.15
N GLN A 138 -0.23 -7.85 12.05
CA GLN A 138 -1.26 -8.85 11.77
C GLN A 138 -1.05 -9.54 10.43
N MET A 139 -0.74 -8.76 9.38
CA MET A 139 -0.52 -9.33 8.06
C MET A 139 0.74 -10.18 8.01
N ALA A 140 1.82 -9.74 8.66
CA ALA A 140 3.04 -10.53 8.75
C ALA A 140 2.79 -11.85 9.50
N ALA A 141 1.97 -11.84 10.54
CA ALA A 141 1.63 -13.06 11.27
C ALA A 141 0.84 -14.06 10.43
N LEU A 142 0.02 -13.59 9.49
CA LEU A 142 -0.77 -14.46 8.62
C LEU A 142 0.08 -15.28 7.64
N VAL A 143 1.29 -14.84 7.32
CA VAL A 143 2.15 -15.49 6.32
C VAL A 143 3.34 -16.25 6.94
N LYS A 144 3.43 -16.24 8.23
CA LYS A 144 4.49 -17.01 8.94
C LYS A 144 4.21 -18.51 8.91
#